data_f8522758c7d6bf0649be7c48f838cb80
#
_entry.id   f8522758c7d6bf0649be7c48f838cb80
#
_cell.length_a   1.000
_cell.length_b   1.000
_cell.length_c   1.000
_cell.angle_alpha   90.00
_cell.angle_beta   90.00
_cell.angle_gamma   90.00
#
_symmetry.space_group_name_H-M   'P 1'
#
loop_
_entity.id
_entity.type
_entity.pdbx_description
1 polymer ?
#
loop_
_entity_poly.entity_id
_entity_poly.type
_entity_poly.pdbx_seq_one_letter_code
_entity_poly.pdbx_strand_id
1 'polypeptide(L)'
;LSLAKSYDEMYRTTGQFIGGTQWHPFDHQRGYHPDPYWGGIYDAFRQKKYAYEMFRSQSPASLRHPLAECGPMVFIAHEMSQFSDKDVVIFSNCDSIRLSIYDGTKSWTQPVVHAKGHMPNAPVVFENVWDFWEARGYSYTQKNWQQVNMVAEGIINGKVVCTQKKMPSRRSTKLRLYADTQKVNLVADGSDFIVIVAEVTDDSGNVRRLAKENIVFTVEGEGQIIGDATTVSYTNLRAHETTANLV
;
A
#
# COMPACT_ATOMS: atom_id res chain seq x y z
N LEU A 1 -8.28 8.98 4.90
CA LEU A 1 -9.69 9.47 4.89
C LEU A 1 -9.83 10.89 4.36
N SER A 2 -8.95 11.85 4.69
CA SER A 2 -9.06 13.25 4.23
C SER A 2 -9.12 13.36 2.70
N LEU A 3 -8.26 12.65 1.99
CA LEU A 3 -8.27 12.60 0.52
C LEU A 3 -9.60 12.04 -0.02
N ALA A 4 -10.10 10.95 0.57
CA ALA A 4 -11.39 10.38 0.17
C ALA A 4 -12.54 11.36 0.37
N LYS A 5 -12.56 12.09 1.50
CA LYS A 5 -13.56 13.15 1.74
C LYS A 5 -13.50 14.25 0.69
N SER A 6 -12.29 14.71 0.33
CA SER A 6 -12.13 15.75 -0.70
C SER A 6 -12.64 15.28 -2.06
N TYR A 7 -12.38 14.03 -2.43
CA TYR A 7 -12.90 13.46 -3.68
C TYR A 7 -14.42 13.26 -3.62
N ASP A 8 -14.97 12.83 -2.50
CA ASP A 8 -16.43 12.71 -2.34
C ASP A 8 -17.13 14.06 -2.51
N GLU A 9 -16.57 15.15 -1.98
CA GLU A 9 -17.09 16.51 -2.22
C GLU A 9 -17.09 16.89 -3.71
N MET A 10 -16.11 16.44 -4.49
CA MET A 10 -16.10 16.67 -5.93
C MET A 10 -17.27 15.97 -6.63
N TYR A 11 -17.62 14.76 -6.22
CA TYR A 11 -18.81 14.05 -6.75
C TYR A 11 -20.12 14.73 -6.37
N ARG A 12 -20.18 15.40 -5.22
CA ARG A 12 -21.35 16.10 -4.71
C ARG A 12 -21.55 17.48 -5.35
N THR A 13 -20.53 18.02 -6.02
CA THR A 13 -20.58 19.33 -6.66
C THR A 13 -21.50 19.31 -7.88
N THR A 14 -22.18 20.42 -8.16
CA THR A 14 -23.15 20.55 -9.24
C THR A 14 -22.53 20.47 -10.64
N GLY A 15 -23.36 20.26 -11.68
CA GLY A 15 -22.99 19.85 -13.02
C GLY A 15 -22.07 20.75 -13.87
N GLN A 16 -21.55 21.85 -13.30
CA GLN A 16 -20.51 22.65 -13.94
C GLN A 16 -19.08 22.11 -13.63
N PHE A 17 -18.96 21.20 -12.69
CA PHE A 17 -17.70 20.61 -12.28
C PHE A 17 -17.51 19.26 -12.97
N ILE A 18 -16.46 19.13 -13.78
CA ILE A 18 -16.21 17.94 -14.61
C ILE A 18 -15.28 16.93 -13.95
N GLY A 19 -14.71 17.24 -12.78
CA GLY A 19 -13.80 16.38 -12.05
C GLY A 19 -12.58 17.10 -11.52
N GLY A 20 -11.65 16.34 -10.99
CA GLY A 20 -10.38 16.83 -10.46
C GLY A 20 -9.22 15.90 -10.80
N THR A 21 -8.01 16.43 -10.74
CA THR A 21 -6.79 15.68 -10.94
C THR A 21 -5.94 15.72 -9.67
N GLN A 22 -5.31 14.59 -9.34
CA GLN A 22 -4.36 14.55 -8.23
C GLN A 22 -3.03 15.17 -8.66
N TRP A 23 -2.59 16.16 -7.94
CA TRP A 23 -1.28 16.78 -8.07
C TRP A 23 -0.39 16.25 -6.94
N HIS A 24 0.59 15.46 -7.13
CA HIS A 24 1.30 14.83 -8.24
C HIS A 24 1.12 13.29 -8.21
N PRO A 25 1.63 12.52 -9.19
CA PRO A 25 1.63 11.06 -9.08
C PRO A 25 2.64 10.56 -8.03
N PHE A 26 3.78 11.23 -7.85
CA PHE A 26 4.87 10.80 -6.97
C PHE A 26 5.23 11.84 -5.92
N ASP A 27 5.66 11.39 -4.75
CA ASP A 27 6.37 12.25 -3.81
C ASP A 27 7.70 12.70 -4.46
N HIS A 28 8.08 13.96 -4.27
CA HIS A 28 9.26 14.50 -4.93
C HIS A 28 9.90 15.64 -4.14
N GLN A 29 11.19 15.86 -4.38
CA GLN A 29 11.93 17.00 -3.83
C GLN A 29 11.53 18.29 -4.54
N ARG A 30 11.29 19.34 -3.78
CA ARG A 30 10.82 20.64 -4.32
C ARG A 30 11.93 21.61 -4.68
N GLY A 31 13.17 21.33 -4.32
CA GLY A 31 14.32 22.17 -4.61
C GLY A 31 14.41 23.47 -3.81
N TYR A 32 13.31 24.10 -3.47
CA TYR A 32 13.22 25.37 -2.73
C TYR A 32 12.77 25.20 -1.27
N HIS A 33 12.51 23.98 -0.84
CA HIS A 33 12.05 23.67 0.52
C HIS A 33 12.79 22.43 1.05
N PRO A 34 13.21 22.41 2.33
CA PRO A 34 13.94 21.28 2.89
C PRO A 34 13.10 19.99 2.92
N ASP A 35 11.77 20.10 3.09
CA ASP A 35 10.89 18.95 3.11
C ASP A 35 10.41 18.60 1.71
N PRO A 36 10.36 17.31 1.35
CA PRO A 36 9.76 16.87 0.10
C PRO A 36 8.26 17.11 0.08
N TYR A 37 7.68 17.09 -1.08
CA TYR A 37 6.24 17.08 -1.27
C TYR A 37 5.72 15.66 -1.11
N TRP A 38 4.83 15.45 -0.14
CA TRP A 38 4.30 14.14 0.24
C TRP A 38 2.92 13.81 -0.36
N GLY A 39 2.43 14.62 -1.27
CA GLY A 39 1.08 14.49 -1.84
C GLY A 39 0.93 13.46 -2.94
N GLY A 40 1.98 12.72 -3.30
CA GLY A 40 1.93 11.67 -4.30
C GLY A 40 1.02 10.50 -3.95
N ILE A 41 0.50 9.79 -4.96
CA ILE A 41 -0.16 8.49 -4.80
C ILE A 41 0.85 7.33 -4.72
N TYR A 42 2.05 7.58 -5.22
CA TYR A 42 3.25 6.78 -5.00
C TYR A 42 4.24 7.58 -4.15
N ASP A 43 5.09 6.90 -3.43
CA ASP A 43 6.21 7.52 -2.74
C ASP A 43 7.36 7.90 -3.72
N ALA A 44 8.44 8.47 -3.19
CA ALA A 44 9.61 8.86 -3.99
C ALA A 44 10.32 7.65 -4.63
N PHE A 45 10.14 6.46 -4.11
CA PHE A 45 10.68 5.20 -4.63
C PHE A 45 9.69 4.46 -5.54
N ARG A 46 8.62 5.12 -5.99
CA ARG A 46 7.57 4.55 -6.84
C ARG A 46 6.75 3.44 -6.17
N GLN A 47 6.82 3.31 -4.82
CA GLN A 47 6.01 2.36 -4.09
C GLN A 47 4.60 2.92 -3.86
N LYS A 48 3.61 2.05 -3.93
CA LYS A 48 2.20 2.42 -3.75
C LYS A 48 1.93 2.89 -2.34
N LYS A 49 1.31 4.04 -2.21
CA LYS A 49 0.78 4.56 -0.94
C LYS A 49 -0.68 4.13 -0.78
N TYR A 50 -1.25 4.35 0.39
CA TYR A 50 -2.68 4.08 0.64
C TYR A 50 -3.61 4.83 -0.31
N ALA A 51 -3.18 6.02 -0.79
CA ALA A 51 -3.92 6.78 -1.79
C ALA A 51 -4.11 6.01 -3.10
N TYR A 52 -3.10 5.25 -3.55
CA TYR A 52 -3.22 4.39 -4.73
C TYR A 52 -4.35 3.39 -4.59
N GLU A 53 -4.41 2.68 -3.46
CA GLU A 53 -5.45 1.67 -3.22
C GLU A 53 -6.84 2.30 -3.04
N MET A 54 -6.90 3.51 -2.47
CA MET A 54 -8.14 4.27 -2.39
C MET A 54 -8.66 4.61 -3.81
N PHE A 55 -7.80 5.09 -4.72
CA PHE A 55 -8.21 5.33 -6.10
C PHE A 55 -8.56 4.04 -6.86
N ARG A 56 -7.75 3.00 -6.69
CA ARG A 56 -8.01 1.68 -7.28
C ARG A 56 -9.38 1.14 -6.88
N SER A 57 -9.77 1.33 -5.62
CA SER A 57 -11.09 0.89 -5.13
C SER A 57 -12.26 1.58 -5.80
N GLN A 58 -12.06 2.71 -6.50
CA GLN A 58 -13.12 3.40 -7.21
C GLN A 58 -13.44 2.79 -8.59
N SER A 59 -12.62 1.86 -9.06
CA SER A 59 -12.86 1.14 -10.31
C SER A 59 -13.88 0.03 -10.14
N PRO A 60 -14.74 -0.25 -11.15
CA PRO A 60 -15.67 -1.37 -11.07
C PRO A 60 -14.96 -2.71 -10.85
N ALA A 61 -15.49 -3.56 -9.98
CA ALA A 61 -14.95 -4.90 -9.72
C ALA A 61 -14.95 -5.80 -10.97
N SER A 62 -15.77 -5.50 -11.95
CA SER A 62 -15.84 -6.20 -13.26
C SER A 62 -14.77 -5.75 -14.23
N LEU A 63 -14.09 -4.62 -13.99
CA LEU A 63 -13.07 -4.09 -14.91
C LEU A 63 -11.95 -5.13 -15.09
N ARG A 64 -11.53 -5.29 -16.34
CA ARG A 64 -10.36 -6.12 -16.71
C ARG A 64 -9.50 -5.31 -17.66
N HIS A 65 -8.22 -5.25 -17.38
CA HIS A 65 -7.24 -4.55 -18.20
C HIS A 65 -5.91 -5.31 -18.17
N PRO A 66 -5.21 -5.47 -19.31
CA PRO A 66 -3.99 -6.29 -19.35
C PRO A 66 -2.83 -5.70 -18.54
N LEU A 67 -2.74 -4.37 -18.47
CA LEU A 67 -1.61 -3.67 -17.83
C LEU A 67 -1.96 -3.07 -16.45
N ALA A 68 -3.24 -2.79 -16.18
CA ALA A 68 -3.66 -2.18 -14.92
C ALA A 68 -4.09 -3.23 -13.89
N GLU A 69 -3.81 -2.95 -12.63
CA GLU A 69 -4.38 -3.71 -11.52
C GLU A 69 -5.86 -3.41 -11.38
N CYS A 70 -6.70 -4.35 -11.71
CA CYS A 70 -8.16 -4.22 -11.69
C CYS A 70 -8.83 -5.51 -11.20
N GLY A 71 -10.15 -5.50 -11.14
CA GLY A 71 -10.95 -6.59 -10.61
C GLY A 71 -11.35 -6.37 -9.15
N PRO A 72 -11.98 -7.36 -8.50
CA PRO A 72 -12.36 -7.28 -7.11
C PRO A 72 -11.16 -7.02 -6.21
N MET A 73 -11.31 -6.11 -5.24
CA MET A 73 -10.25 -5.78 -4.32
C MET A 73 -10.74 -5.46 -2.93
N VAL A 74 -9.91 -5.75 -1.96
CA VAL A 74 -10.01 -5.29 -0.58
C VAL A 74 -8.62 -4.91 -0.10
N PHE A 75 -8.49 -3.79 0.63
CA PHE A 75 -7.21 -3.31 1.13
C PHE A 75 -7.35 -2.74 2.54
N ILE A 76 -6.60 -3.32 3.49
CA ILE A 76 -6.55 -2.89 4.89
C ILE A 76 -5.56 -1.72 5.00
N ALA A 77 -6.09 -0.50 5.14
CA ALA A 77 -5.30 0.72 5.29
C ALA A 77 -4.94 0.96 6.77
N HIS A 78 -4.17 0.05 7.36
CA HIS A 78 -3.81 0.08 8.79
C HIS A 78 -2.46 -0.60 9.02
N GLU A 79 -1.55 -0.01 9.80
CA GLU A 79 -0.19 -0.57 9.99
C GLU A 79 -0.06 -1.53 11.17
N MET A 80 -1.08 -1.70 11.99
CA MET A 80 -1.09 -2.58 13.15
C MET A 80 0.08 -2.29 14.13
N SER A 81 0.44 -1.02 14.26
CA SER A 81 1.50 -0.56 15.16
C SER A 81 0.92 0.06 16.44
N GLN A 82 1.81 0.39 17.38
CA GLN A 82 1.40 1.14 18.59
C GLN A 82 0.89 2.55 18.32
N PHE A 83 1.21 3.10 17.13
CA PHE A 83 0.79 4.44 16.70
C PHE A 83 -0.41 4.40 15.76
N SER A 84 -0.89 3.22 15.43
CA SER A 84 -2.07 3.05 14.58
C SER A 84 -3.33 3.35 15.36
N ASP A 85 -4.31 3.95 14.69
CA ASP A 85 -5.63 4.22 15.25
C ASP A 85 -6.31 2.92 15.69
N LYS A 86 -7.30 3.01 16.56
CA LYS A 86 -8.17 1.89 16.91
C LYS A 86 -9.11 1.52 15.78
N ASP A 87 -9.46 2.49 14.96
CA ASP A 87 -10.34 2.30 13.81
C ASP A 87 -9.55 1.77 12.61
N VAL A 88 -10.12 0.76 11.97
CA VAL A 88 -9.53 0.15 10.78
C VAL A 88 -10.27 0.62 9.54
N VAL A 89 -9.56 1.29 8.64
CA VAL A 89 -10.11 1.73 7.35
C VAL A 89 -9.81 0.68 6.29
N ILE A 90 -10.83 0.32 5.51
CA ILE A 90 -10.70 -0.63 4.40
C ILE A 90 -11.22 0.02 3.12
N PHE A 91 -10.44 -0.08 2.05
CA PHE A 91 -10.84 0.27 0.68
C PHE A 91 -11.28 -0.98 -0.07
N SER A 92 -12.42 -0.93 -0.74
CA SER A 92 -12.94 -2.06 -1.51
C SER A 92 -13.90 -1.59 -2.60
N ASN A 93 -14.00 -2.36 -3.68
CA ASN A 93 -15.01 -2.22 -4.72
C ASN A 93 -15.99 -3.43 -4.75
N CYS A 94 -16.08 -4.14 -3.63
CA CYS A 94 -17.04 -5.22 -3.42
C CYS A 94 -18.36 -4.68 -2.83
N ASP A 95 -19.39 -5.53 -2.73
CA ASP A 95 -20.68 -5.13 -2.15
C ASP A 95 -20.59 -4.96 -0.62
N SER A 96 -19.78 -5.80 0.02
CA SER A 96 -19.55 -5.77 1.46
C SER A 96 -18.18 -6.33 1.82
N ILE A 97 -17.76 -6.04 3.05
CA ILE A 97 -16.48 -6.46 3.62
C ILE A 97 -16.72 -7.19 4.91
N ARG A 98 -16.11 -8.37 5.06
CA ARG A 98 -15.97 -9.04 6.35
C ARG A 98 -14.55 -8.84 6.84
N LEU A 99 -14.38 -8.16 7.97
CA LEU A 99 -13.11 -8.00 8.67
C LEU A 99 -13.09 -8.94 9.86
N SER A 100 -12.00 -9.68 10.01
CA SER A 100 -11.73 -10.50 11.20
C SER A 100 -10.33 -10.22 11.74
N ILE A 101 -10.13 -10.40 13.05
CA ILE A 101 -8.87 -10.19 13.75
C ILE A 101 -8.60 -11.36 14.70
N TYR A 102 -7.33 -11.60 14.98
CA TYR A 102 -6.86 -12.67 15.88
C TYR A 102 -7.38 -14.07 15.48
N ASP A 103 -7.08 -14.45 14.22
CA ASP A 103 -7.53 -15.71 13.61
C ASP A 103 -9.07 -15.90 13.68
N GLY A 104 -9.80 -14.81 13.53
CA GLY A 104 -11.27 -14.85 13.51
C GLY A 104 -11.94 -14.82 14.88
N THR A 105 -11.19 -14.60 15.96
CA THR A 105 -11.75 -14.47 17.32
C THR A 105 -12.80 -13.36 17.40
N LYS A 106 -12.58 -12.27 16.66
CA LYS A 106 -13.55 -11.18 16.48
C LYS A 106 -13.77 -10.97 14.99
N SER A 107 -15.03 -10.70 14.60
CA SER A 107 -15.40 -10.48 13.20
C SER A 107 -16.55 -9.49 13.09
N TRP A 108 -16.50 -8.67 12.03
CA TRP A 108 -17.51 -7.67 11.68
C TRP A 108 -17.79 -7.74 10.19
N THR A 109 -19.02 -7.42 9.80
CA THR A 109 -19.36 -7.27 8.38
C THR A 109 -20.06 -5.95 8.16
N GLN A 110 -19.61 -5.20 7.16
CA GLN A 110 -20.21 -3.93 6.78
C GLN A 110 -20.38 -3.84 5.26
N PRO A 111 -21.43 -3.18 4.75
CA PRO A 111 -21.60 -2.92 3.33
C PRO A 111 -20.62 -1.83 2.89
N VAL A 112 -20.21 -1.89 1.62
CA VAL A 112 -19.61 -0.75 0.94
C VAL A 112 -20.74 0.16 0.46
N VAL A 113 -20.68 1.44 0.81
CA VAL A 113 -21.75 2.38 0.46
C VAL A 113 -21.55 2.88 -0.97
N HIS A 114 -22.58 2.72 -1.81
CA HIS A 114 -22.65 3.18 -3.19
C HIS A 114 -23.77 4.21 -3.34
N ALA A 115 -23.51 5.42 -2.89
CA ALA A 115 -24.52 6.47 -2.93
C ALA A 115 -24.44 7.30 -4.22
N LYS A 116 -25.59 7.57 -4.85
CA LYS A 116 -25.66 8.42 -6.04
C LYS A 116 -25.17 9.84 -5.73
N GLY A 117 -24.28 10.38 -6.56
CA GLY A 117 -23.69 11.70 -6.36
C GLY A 117 -22.56 11.72 -5.32
N HIS A 118 -22.06 10.57 -4.94
CA HIS A 118 -20.89 10.37 -4.11
C HIS A 118 -19.82 9.59 -4.85
N MET A 119 -18.63 9.46 -4.26
CA MET A 119 -17.60 8.57 -4.81
C MET A 119 -18.14 7.14 -4.94
N PRO A 120 -17.76 6.39 -5.99
CA PRO A 120 -18.36 5.08 -6.30
C PRO A 120 -18.32 4.09 -5.14
N ASN A 121 -17.22 4.03 -4.41
CA ASN A 121 -17.01 3.08 -3.34
C ASN A 121 -16.43 3.81 -2.12
N ALA A 122 -17.29 4.18 -1.17
CA ALA A 122 -16.86 4.87 0.03
C ALA A 122 -15.92 3.99 0.88
N PRO A 123 -14.84 4.56 1.47
CA PRO A 123 -14.03 3.84 2.45
C PRO A 123 -14.89 3.34 3.62
N VAL A 124 -14.70 2.09 4.00
CA VAL A 124 -15.41 1.49 5.13
C VAL A 124 -14.54 1.60 6.38
N VAL A 125 -15.12 2.12 7.46
CA VAL A 125 -14.45 2.30 8.74
C VAL A 125 -15.03 1.31 9.74
N PHE A 126 -14.19 0.42 10.26
CA PHE A 126 -14.52 -0.47 11.36
C PHE A 126 -14.00 0.14 12.65
N GLU A 127 -14.91 0.60 13.50
CA GLU A 127 -14.59 1.33 14.72
C GLU A 127 -14.11 0.40 15.83
N ASN A 128 -13.10 0.84 16.60
CA ASN A 128 -12.57 0.17 17.79
C ASN A 128 -12.16 -1.30 17.58
N VAL A 129 -11.56 -1.60 16.42
CA VAL A 129 -11.10 -2.96 16.07
C VAL A 129 -9.71 -3.23 16.63
N TRP A 130 -8.79 -2.28 16.52
CA TRP A 130 -7.40 -2.45 16.91
C TRP A 130 -7.12 -1.97 18.32
N ASP A 131 -6.51 -2.83 19.12
CA ASP A 131 -5.90 -2.45 20.40
C ASP A 131 -4.48 -3.01 20.48
N PHE A 132 -3.50 -2.10 20.57
CA PHE A 132 -2.09 -2.49 20.63
C PHE A 132 -1.77 -3.34 21.87
N TRP A 133 -2.37 -3.05 23.01
CA TRP A 133 -2.10 -3.79 24.23
C TRP A 133 -2.69 -5.19 24.23
N GLU A 134 -3.88 -5.34 23.63
CA GLU A 134 -4.47 -6.65 23.37
C GLU A 134 -3.57 -7.47 22.43
N ALA A 135 -3.14 -6.89 21.31
CA ALA A 135 -2.22 -7.53 20.37
C ALA A 135 -0.89 -7.92 21.03
N ARG A 136 -0.39 -7.07 21.90
CA ARG A 136 0.81 -7.37 22.69
C ARG A 136 0.58 -8.54 23.66
N GLY A 137 -0.62 -8.68 24.23
CA GLY A 137 -1.01 -9.82 25.04
C GLY A 137 -0.86 -11.14 24.29
N TYR A 138 -1.38 -11.21 23.07
CA TYR A 138 -1.20 -12.38 22.20
C TYR A 138 0.27 -12.65 21.88
N SER A 139 1.02 -11.61 21.51
CA SER A 139 2.42 -11.76 21.10
C SER A 139 3.38 -12.17 22.22
N TYR A 140 3.27 -11.54 23.37
CA TYR A 140 4.26 -11.67 24.43
C TYR A 140 3.81 -12.57 25.58
N THR A 141 2.56 -12.45 26.01
CA THR A 141 2.04 -13.22 27.15
C THR A 141 1.69 -14.63 26.73
N GLN A 142 0.97 -14.76 25.60
CA GLN A 142 0.58 -16.06 25.07
C GLN A 142 1.62 -16.68 24.13
N LYS A 143 2.67 -15.95 23.77
CA LYS A 143 3.71 -16.34 22.81
C LYS A 143 3.15 -16.78 21.44
N ASN A 144 1.98 -16.32 21.10
CA ASN A 144 1.29 -16.65 19.86
C ASN A 144 1.15 -15.40 18.95
N TRP A 145 2.28 -14.86 18.54
CA TRP A 145 2.32 -13.68 17.67
C TRP A 145 1.67 -13.91 16.29
N GLN A 146 1.62 -15.14 15.81
CA GLN A 146 1.00 -15.48 14.53
C GLN A 146 -0.51 -15.23 14.53
N GLN A 147 -1.12 -15.27 15.70
CA GLN A 147 -2.54 -14.96 15.88
C GLN A 147 -2.81 -13.45 15.72
N VAL A 148 -1.79 -12.59 15.85
CA VAL A 148 -1.96 -11.15 15.63
C VAL A 148 -2.01 -10.86 14.14
N ASN A 149 -3.19 -11.00 13.57
CA ASN A 149 -3.47 -10.74 12.15
C ASN A 149 -4.84 -10.09 11.97
N MET A 150 -5.01 -9.43 10.84
CA MET A 150 -6.29 -8.98 10.31
C MET A 150 -6.51 -9.67 8.96
N VAL A 151 -7.73 -10.13 8.73
CA VAL A 151 -8.15 -10.68 7.44
C VAL A 151 -9.39 -9.92 6.99
N ALA A 152 -9.29 -9.30 5.83
CA ALA A 152 -10.42 -8.66 5.17
C ALA A 152 -10.82 -9.48 3.94
N GLU A 153 -12.10 -9.78 3.82
CA GLU A 153 -12.70 -10.52 2.72
C GLU A 153 -13.70 -9.63 2.00
N GLY A 154 -13.47 -9.43 0.70
CA GLY A 154 -14.42 -8.74 -0.17
C GLY A 154 -15.48 -9.70 -0.69
N ILE A 155 -16.75 -9.33 -0.54
CA ILE A 155 -17.90 -10.15 -0.86
C ILE A 155 -18.71 -9.50 -1.97
N ILE A 156 -18.99 -10.26 -3.04
CA ILE A 156 -19.87 -9.87 -4.14
C ILE A 156 -20.94 -10.96 -4.31
N ASN A 157 -22.20 -10.56 -4.37
CA ASN A 157 -23.33 -11.48 -4.48
C ASN A 157 -23.28 -12.62 -3.44
N GLY A 158 -22.92 -12.29 -2.19
CA GLY A 158 -22.82 -13.25 -1.07
C GLY A 158 -21.61 -14.19 -1.12
N LYS A 159 -20.72 -14.06 -2.10
CA LYS A 159 -19.52 -14.90 -2.23
C LYS A 159 -18.25 -14.09 -1.97
N VAL A 160 -17.31 -14.68 -1.24
CA VAL A 160 -15.97 -14.11 -1.08
C VAL A 160 -15.23 -14.19 -2.43
N VAL A 161 -14.80 -13.03 -2.94
CA VAL A 161 -14.12 -12.91 -4.26
C VAL A 161 -12.68 -12.47 -4.15
N CYS A 162 -12.29 -11.85 -3.04
CA CYS A 162 -10.92 -11.47 -2.76
C CYS A 162 -10.67 -11.44 -1.25
N THR A 163 -9.42 -11.61 -0.86
CA THR A 163 -9.01 -11.65 0.55
C THR A 163 -7.64 -10.99 0.70
N GLN A 164 -7.48 -10.22 1.77
CA GLN A 164 -6.18 -9.73 2.20
C GLN A 164 -5.95 -10.09 3.66
N LYS A 165 -4.81 -10.71 3.94
CA LYS A 165 -4.30 -10.91 5.30
C LYS A 165 -3.20 -9.91 5.57
N LYS A 166 -3.23 -9.24 6.73
CA LYS A 166 -2.20 -8.33 7.20
C LYS A 166 -1.76 -8.70 8.62
N MET A 167 -0.47 -8.56 8.86
CA MET A 167 0.16 -8.78 10.16
C MET A 167 1.05 -7.58 10.51
N PRO A 168 1.26 -7.28 11.80
CA PRO A 168 2.22 -6.25 12.19
C PRO A 168 3.63 -6.71 11.83
N SER A 169 4.45 -5.81 11.31
CA SER A 169 5.86 -6.10 11.04
C SER A 169 6.64 -6.24 12.35
N ARG A 170 7.50 -7.24 12.43
CA ARG A 170 8.36 -7.55 13.56
C ARG A 170 9.76 -6.97 13.34
N ARG A 171 10.80 -7.57 13.95
CA ARG A 171 12.19 -7.15 13.75
C ARG A 171 12.62 -7.41 12.30
N SER A 172 13.45 -6.53 11.79
CA SER A 172 14.12 -6.73 10.49
C SER A 172 15.01 -7.95 10.56
N THR A 173 14.80 -8.94 9.69
CA THR A 173 15.56 -10.19 9.67
C THR A 173 15.96 -10.61 8.28
N LYS A 174 15.26 -10.13 7.25
CA LYS A 174 15.47 -10.52 5.86
C LYS A 174 15.46 -9.31 4.94
N LEU A 175 16.15 -9.46 3.83
CA LEU A 175 16.08 -8.58 2.69
C LEU A 175 15.39 -9.34 1.56
N ARG A 176 14.31 -8.75 1.01
CA ARG A 176 13.66 -9.23 -0.21
C ARG A 176 14.07 -8.35 -1.36
N LEU A 177 14.57 -8.95 -2.42
CA LEU A 177 14.96 -8.28 -3.65
C LEU A 177 14.11 -8.78 -4.80
N TYR A 178 13.61 -7.88 -5.63
CA TYR A 178 12.88 -8.25 -6.84
C TYR A 178 13.00 -7.17 -7.92
N ALA A 179 12.87 -7.59 -9.17
CA ALA A 179 12.80 -6.70 -10.30
C ALA A 179 11.35 -6.26 -10.55
N ASP A 180 11.12 -4.94 -10.63
CA ASP A 180 9.84 -4.41 -11.07
C ASP A 180 9.82 -4.30 -12.61
N THR A 181 9.43 -5.38 -13.25
CA THR A 181 9.37 -5.45 -14.72
C THR A 181 8.13 -4.76 -15.29
N GLN A 182 7.13 -4.44 -14.48
CA GLN A 182 5.82 -3.95 -14.91
C GLN A 182 5.23 -4.77 -16.08
N LYS A 183 5.53 -6.07 -16.11
CA LYS A 183 5.14 -7.01 -17.18
C LYS A 183 5.77 -6.69 -18.55
N VAL A 184 6.81 -5.90 -18.60
CA VAL A 184 7.60 -5.61 -19.81
C VAL A 184 8.87 -6.46 -19.80
N ASN A 185 9.24 -6.99 -20.93
CA ASN A 185 10.51 -7.69 -21.08
C ASN A 185 11.64 -6.67 -21.25
N LEU A 186 12.72 -6.87 -20.49
CA LEU A 186 13.94 -6.09 -20.65
C LEU A 186 14.65 -6.50 -21.95
N VAL A 187 15.07 -5.53 -22.73
CA VAL A 187 15.87 -5.71 -23.96
C VAL A 187 17.28 -5.22 -23.72
N ALA A 188 18.27 -6.07 -23.85
CA ALA A 188 19.68 -5.74 -23.65
C ALA A 188 20.24 -5.00 -24.89
N ASP A 189 19.81 -3.75 -25.10
CA ASP A 189 20.21 -2.89 -26.23
C ASP A 189 21.03 -1.64 -25.79
N GLY A 190 21.36 -1.57 -24.48
CA GLY A 190 22.10 -0.46 -23.90
C GLY A 190 21.26 0.76 -23.58
N SER A 191 19.95 0.74 -23.83
CA SER A 191 19.02 1.84 -23.53
C SER A 191 17.95 1.47 -22.52
N ASP A 192 17.64 0.19 -22.35
CA ASP A 192 16.64 -0.27 -21.38
C ASP A 192 17.18 -0.29 -19.95
N PHE A 193 16.28 -0.13 -19.00
CA PHE A 193 16.58 -0.25 -17.58
C PHE A 193 15.47 -0.98 -16.83
N ILE A 194 15.81 -1.53 -15.68
CA ILE A 194 14.88 -2.19 -14.79
C ILE A 194 15.02 -1.65 -13.37
N VAL A 195 13.91 -1.47 -12.69
CA VAL A 195 13.91 -1.07 -11.29
C VAL A 195 14.08 -2.29 -10.41
N ILE A 196 15.12 -2.30 -9.58
CA ILE A 196 15.33 -3.31 -8.55
C ILE A 196 14.83 -2.75 -7.22
N VAL A 197 13.86 -3.42 -6.63
CA VAL A 197 13.27 -3.05 -5.35
C VAL A 197 13.86 -3.93 -4.26
N ALA A 198 14.39 -3.30 -3.21
CA ALA A 198 14.87 -3.97 -2.01
C ALA A 198 13.95 -3.62 -0.83
N GLU A 199 13.39 -4.63 -0.20
CA GLU A 199 12.51 -4.47 0.95
C GLU A 199 13.09 -5.16 2.17
N VAL A 200 13.24 -4.41 3.26
CA VAL A 200 13.56 -4.99 4.58
C VAL A 200 12.30 -5.61 5.16
N THR A 201 12.35 -6.90 5.47
CA THR A 201 11.20 -7.66 5.98
C THR A 201 11.52 -8.36 7.29
N ASP A 202 10.48 -8.81 7.97
CA ASP A 202 10.58 -9.75 9.09
C ASP A 202 10.63 -11.20 8.58
N ASP A 203 10.72 -12.16 9.52
CA ASP A 203 10.78 -13.60 9.24
C ASP A 203 9.58 -14.11 8.40
N SER A 204 8.44 -13.44 8.52
CA SER A 204 7.19 -13.79 7.83
C SER A 204 7.01 -13.06 6.50
N GLY A 205 7.98 -12.23 6.10
CA GLY A 205 7.93 -11.47 4.86
C GLY A 205 7.12 -10.17 4.93
N ASN A 206 6.70 -9.73 6.14
CA ASN A 206 6.04 -8.44 6.29
C ASN A 206 7.06 -7.31 6.16
N VAL A 207 6.78 -6.34 5.30
CA VAL A 207 7.66 -5.20 5.07
C VAL A 207 7.79 -4.34 6.33
N ARG A 208 9.01 -4.06 6.72
CA ARG A 208 9.33 -3.20 7.84
C ARG A 208 9.46 -1.75 7.40
N ARG A 209 8.35 -1.02 7.34
CA ARG A 209 8.30 0.37 6.83
C ARG A 209 9.14 1.38 7.62
N LEU A 210 9.46 1.08 8.87
CA LEU A 210 10.32 1.90 9.73
C LEU A 210 11.72 1.30 9.88
N ALA A 211 12.16 0.49 8.93
CA ALA A 211 13.52 -0.02 8.85
C ALA A 211 14.52 1.15 8.69
N LYS A 212 15.71 1.00 9.29
CA LYS A 212 16.78 2.01 9.25
C LYS A 212 18.10 1.41 8.79
N GLU A 213 18.06 0.22 8.26
CA GLU A 213 19.22 -0.50 7.77
C GLU A 213 19.71 0.13 6.46
N ASN A 214 21.02 0.26 6.34
CA ASN A 214 21.66 0.66 5.10
C ASN A 214 21.66 -0.53 4.14
N ILE A 215 21.26 -0.30 2.90
CA ILE A 215 21.29 -1.30 1.84
C ILE A 215 22.34 -0.88 0.81
N VAL A 216 23.25 -1.81 0.50
CA VAL A 216 24.27 -1.63 -0.54
C VAL A 216 23.94 -2.56 -1.69
N PHE A 217 23.87 -2.01 -2.90
CA PHE A 217 23.64 -2.76 -4.12
C PHE A 217 24.98 -3.00 -4.82
N THR A 218 25.17 -4.22 -5.28
CA THR A 218 26.28 -4.59 -6.14
C THR A 218 25.73 -5.29 -7.38
N VAL A 219 26.38 -5.08 -8.53
CA VAL A 219 26.05 -5.75 -9.79
C VAL A 219 27.26 -6.53 -10.24
N GLU A 220 27.04 -7.78 -10.63
CA GLU A 220 28.01 -8.64 -11.26
C GLU A 220 27.54 -8.95 -12.68
N GLY A 221 28.41 -8.85 -13.68
CA GLY A 221 28.12 -9.06 -15.11
C GLY A 221 28.06 -7.75 -15.91
N GLU A 222 27.36 -7.78 -17.03
CA GLU A 222 27.35 -6.71 -18.05
C GLU A 222 26.50 -5.48 -17.65
N GLY A 223 25.78 -5.56 -16.55
CA GLY A 223 24.90 -4.48 -16.07
C GLY A 223 25.66 -3.40 -15.30
N GLN A 224 25.05 -2.22 -15.21
CA GLN A 224 25.54 -1.16 -14.35
C GLN A 224 24.42 -0.54 -13.50
N ILE A 225 24.76 -0.05 -12.32
CA ILE A 225 23.83 0.67 -11.46
C ILE A 225 23.69 2.11 -11.94
N ILE A 226 22.46 2.55 -12.17
CA ILE A 226 22.16 3.96 -12.41
C ILE A 226 21.70 4.56 -11.07
N GLY A 227 22.43 5.56 -10.60
CA GLY A 227 22.20 6.23 -9.32
C GLY A 227 23.20 5.84 -8.24
N ASP A 228 22.81 6.02 -6.97
CA ASP A 228 23.67 5.68 -5.83
C ASP A 228 23.51 4.20 -5.47
N ALA A 229 24.63 3.49 -5.37
CA ALA A 229 24.67 2.09 -4.96
C ALA A 229 24.34 1.88 -3.48
N THR A 230 24.28 2.94 -2.68
CA THR A 230 24.01 2.87 -1.25
C THR A 230 22.76 3.68 -0.90
N THR A 231 21.77 3.01 -0.35
CA THR A 231 20.61 3.69 0.22
C THR A 231 20.75 3.74 1.73
N VAL A 232 20.71 4.95 2.29
CA VAL A 232 20.57 5.14 3.73
C VAL A 232 19.08 5.28 4.02
N SER A 233 18.52 4.29 4.69
CA SER A 233 17.15 4.38 5.16
C SER A 233 17.00 5.60 6.06
N TYR A 234 16.33 6.64 5.52
CA TYR A 234 15.50 7.53 6.29
C TYR A 234 16.01 8.85 6.88
N THR A 235 17.23 9.12 7.20
CA THR A 235 17.54 10.40 7.90
C THR A 235 17.92 11.57 6.99
N ASN A 236 18.18 11.33 5.72
CA ASN A 236 18.37 12.37 4.72
C ASN A 236 17.46 12.10 3.54
N LEU A 237 16.38 12.85 3.45
CA LEU A 237 15.38 12.90 2.37
C LEU A 237 15.96 13.32 1.01
N ARG A 238 17.12 12.83 0.66
CA ARG A 238 17.61 12.86 -0.71
C ARG A 238 17.23 11.52 -1.31
N ALA A 239 16.09 11.50 -2.00
CA ALA A 239 15.72 10.40 -2.84
C ALA A 239 16.79 10.25 -3.93
N HIS A 240 17.67 9.28 -3.76
CA HIS A 240 18.50 8.80 -4.84
C HIS A 240 17.74 7.66 -5.49
N GLU A 241 17.24 7.88 -6.69
CA GLU A 241 16.72 6.83 -7.53
C GLU A 241 17.88 5.91 -7.91
N THR A 242 17.88 4.70 -7.38
CA THR A 242 18.81 3.67 -7.80
C THR A 242 18.12 2.86 -8.88
N THR A 243 18.49 3.11 -10.11
CA THR A 243 18.08 2.32 -11.27
C THR A 243 19.26 1.44 -11.70
N ALA A 244 19.05 0.16 -11.87
CA ALA A 244 20.05 -0.75 -12.42
C ALA A 244 19.81 -0.91 -13.92
N ASN A 245 20.81 -0.63 -14.75
CA ASN A 245 20.82 -1.03 -16.15
C ASN A 245 21.42 -2.44 -16.25
N LEU A 246 20.68 -3.34 -16.87
CA LEU A 246 21.20 -4.60 -17.35
C LEU A 246 21.47 -4.45 -18.84
N VAL A 247 22.70 -4.53 -19.25
CA VAL A 247 23.12 -4.52 -20.65
C VAL A 247 23.09 -5.95 -21.19
#